data_e629dbb40c5b38424802b65e85628d44
#
_entry.id   e629dbb40c5b38424802b65e85628d44
#
_cell.length_a   1.000
_cell.length_b   1.000
_cell.length_c   1.000
_cell.angle_alpha   90.00
_cell.angle_beta   90.00
_cell.angle_gamma   90.00
#
_symmetry.space_group_name_H-M   'P 1'
#
loop_
_entity.id
_entity.type
_entity.pdbx_description
1 polymer ?
#
loop_
_entity_poly.entity_id
_entity_poly.type
_entity_poly.pdbx_seq_one_letter_code
_entity_poly.pdbx_strand_id
1 'polypeptide(L)'
;MSATSLTWGGRSIPGPGGLPAVAVSLTGPSLTQARTQARSAVDAGADVLELRVDLLEEAGGLAAPDPLDAATAAAQVLECLRGLGEAIAADGADAIAGAPVLLTCRTAAEGGRAQLDDASYGALLRSVLDGLADWAPERRPAAIDVEVQRDCLPQVCEQAHGLGIDVVASFHDFEATPADEVLEEVLARMAREGADLAKIAVWPTSAHDVARLLGVCARATAGARERSGLGVPVAAMSMGALGAVSRVAPAFGSALTFAVVPDEQGQARASAPGQLPIQDVRRCLELLRA
;
A
#
# COMPACT_ATOMS: atom_id res chain seq x y z
N MET A 1 6.57 12.38 23.01
CA MET A 1 6.70 12.82 21.60
C MET A 1 5.83 11.89 20.77
N SER A 2 5.01 12.41 19.87
CA SER A 2 4.06 11.65 19.05
C SER A 2 4.81 10.61 18.22
N ALA A 3 4.26 9.39 18.10
CA ALA A 3 4.69 8.43 17.10
C ALA A 3 4.70 9.14 15.74
N THR A 4 5.68 8.83 14.89
CA THR A 4 5.74 9.37 13.53
C THR A 4 4.45 9.03 12.81
N SER A 5 3.71 10.02 12.35
CA SER A 5 2.43 9.85 11.66
C SER A 5 2.44 10.62 10.35
N LEU A 6 1.84 10.04 9.33
CA LEU A 6 1.59 10.66 8.03
C LEU A 6 0.18 11.23 7.99
N THR A 7 -0.09 12.11 7.03
CA THR A 7 -1.43 12.61 6.78
C THR A 7 -1.75 12.53 5.30
N TRP A 8 -2.66 11.64 4.93
CA TRP A 8 -3.12 11.44 3.55
C TRP A 8 -4.58 11.87 3.42
N GLY A 9 -4.86 12.83 2.56
CA GLY A 9 -6.21 13.35 2.36
C GLY A 9 -6.92 13.76 3.67
N GLY A 10 -6.18 14.34 4.63
CA GLY A 10 -6.68 14.69 5.95
C GLY A 10 -6.84 13.51 6.93
N ARG A 11 -6.49 12.30 6.54
CA ARG A 11 -6.53 11.09 7.39
C ARG A 11 -5.16 10.79 7.97
N SER A 12 -5.11 10.52 9.27
CA SER A 12 -3.87 10.16 9.98
C SER A 12 -3.49 8.70 9.76
N ILE A 13 -2.19 8.42 9.56
CA ILE A 13 -1.63 7.07 9.43
C ILE A 13 -0.43 6.94 10.40
N PRO A 14 -0.55 6.15 11.47
CA PRO A 14 -1.72 5.41 11.90
C PRO A 14 -2.91 6.31 12.23
N GLY A 15 -4.11 5.71 12.27
CA GLY A 15 -5.33 6.40 12.62
C GLY A 15 -5.43 6.79 14.10
N PRO A 16 -6.59 7.36 14.51
CA PRO A 16 -6.80 7.82 15.88
C PRO A 16 -6.56 6.73 16.92
N GLY A 17 -5.87 7.08 18.02
CA GLY A 17 -5.53 6.14 19.10
C GLY A 17 -4.44 5.13 18.73
N GLY A 18 -3.69 5.36 17.62
CA GLY A 18 -2.63 4.46 17.17
C GLY A 18 -3.14 3.18 16.49
N LEU A 19 -4.43 3.13 16.14
CA LEU A 19 -4.98 2.01 15.37
C LEU A 19 -4.43 2.07 13.93
N PRO A 20 -4.15 0.92 13.29
CA PRO A 20 -3.78 0.93 11.88
C PRO A 20 -4.90 1.54 11.03
N ALA A 21 -4.52 2.40 10.09
CA ALA A 21 -5.43 2.81 9.02
C ALA A 21 -5.78 1.59 8.15
N VAL A 22 -6.98 1.54 7.61
CA VAL A 22 -7.45 0.40 6.81
C VAL A 22 -7.44 0.77 5.33
N ALA A 23 -6.55 0.15 4.57
CA ALA A 23 -6.51 0.25 3.12
C ALA A 23 -7.36 -0.84 2.46
N VAL A 24 -7.95 -0.52 1.32
CA VAL A 24 -8.62 -1.48 0.44
C VAL A 24 -7.98 -1.41 -0.94
N SER A 25 -7.48 -2.55 -1.42
CA SER A 25 -6.93 -2.68 -2.76
C SER A 25 -8.06 -2.81 -3.79
N LEU A 26 -8.02 -1.98 -4.82
CA LEU A 26 -8.91 -2.03 -5.96
C LEU A 26 -8.38 -3.10 -6.94
N THR A 27 -9.02 -4.25 -6.97
CA THR A 27 -8.59 -5.45 -7.71
C THR A 27 -9.46 -5.78 -8.92
N GLY A 28 -10.47 -4.95 -9.21
CA GLY A 28 -11.29 -5.08 -10.40
C GLY A 28 -10.42 -4.98 -11.65
N PRO A 29 -10.59 -5.89 -12.63
CA PRO A 29 -9.76 -5.92 -13.83
C PRO A 29 -9.98 -4.74 -14.77
N SER A 30 -11.06 -3.99 -14.62
CA SER A 30 -11.32 -2.77 -15.39
C SER A 30 -11.47 -1.55 -14.50
N LEU A 31 -11.22 -0.37 -15.06
CA LEU A 31 -11.40 0.90 -14.37
C LEU A 31 -12.84 1.09 -13.85
N THR A 32 -13.84 0.61 -14.59
CA THR A 32 -15.25 0.64 -14.17
C THR A 32 -15.47 -0.17 -12.89
N GLN A 33 -14.88 -1.37 -12.82
CA GLN A 33 -14.97 -2.21 -11.62
C GLN A 33 -14.16 -1.63 -10.46
N ALA A 34 -12.98 -1.08 -10.73
CA ALA A 34 -12.17 -0.39 -9.72
C ALA A 34 -12.92 0.81 -9.10
N ARG A 35 -13.66 1.58 -9.92
CA ARG A 35 -14.53 2.68 -9.46
C ARG A 35 -15.66 2.19 -8.55
N THR A 36 -16.33 1.10 -8.94
CA THR A 36 -17.39 0.49 -8.11
C THR A 36 -16.83 0.01 -6.78
N GLN A 37 -15.67 -0.66 -6.80
CA GLN A 37 -14.98 -1.09 -5.59
C GLN A 37 -14.54 0.09 -4.71
N ALA A 38 -14.05 1.18 -5.30
CA ALA A 38 -13.65 2.37 -4.56
C ALA A 38 -14.82 2.95 -3.76
N ARG A 39 -16.01 3.04 -4.40
CA ARG A 39 -17.23 3.49 -3.71
C ARG A 39 -17.59 2.56 -2.56
N SER A 40 -17.70 1.27 -2.82
CA SER A 40 -18.01 0.29 -1.79
C SER A 40 -16.99 0.29 -0.65
N ALA A 41 -15.71 0.52 -0.95
CA ALA A 41 -14.66 0.59 0.05
C ALA A 41 -14.80 1.82 0.97
N VAL A 42 -15.09 2.98 0.40
CA VAL A 42 -15.32 4.21 1.17
C VAL A 42 -16.58 4.10 2.02
N ASP A 43 -17.68 3.60 1.46
CA ASP A 43 -18.94 3.38 2.18
C ASP A 43 -18.76 2.39 3.33
N ALA A 44 -17.87 1.38 3.16
CA ALA A 44 -17.50 0.44 4.20
C ALA A 44 -16.48 1.00 5.20
N GLY A 45 -16.01 2.23 5.02
CA GLY A 45 -15.11 2.92 5.95
C GLY A 45 -13.62 2.71 5.67
N ALA A 46 -13.18 2.47 4.43
CA ALA A 46 -11.76 2.47 4.09
C ALA A 46 -11.13 3.84 4.35
N ASP A 47 -9.91 3.84 4.92
CA ASP A 47 -9.14 5.06 5.12
C ASP A 47 -8.30 5.40 3.87
N VAL A 48 -7.86 4.39 3.13
CA VAL A 48 -7.00 4.50 1.96
C VAL A 48 -7.49 3.58 0.84
N LEU A 49 -7.47 4.06 -0.38
CA LEU A 49 -7.71 3.26 -1.58
C LEU A 49 -6.37 2.92 -2.25
N GLU A 50 -6.03 1.64 -2.38
CA GLU A 50 -4.86 1.23 -3.15
C GLU A 50 -5.26 0.94 -4.60
N LEU A 51 -4.79 1.77 -5.54
CA LEU A 51 -4.99 1.52 -6.97
C LEU A 51 -3.90 0.59 -7.49
N ARG A 52 -4.27 -0.66 -7.80
CA ARG A 52 -3.40 -1.71 -8.34
C ARG A 52 -3.40 -1.65 -9.88
N VAL A 53 -2.53 -0.79 -10.45
CA VAL A 53 -2.48 -0.60 -11.92
C VAL A 53 -2.02 -1.83 -12.68
N ASP A 54 -1.24 -2.70 -12.05
CA ASP A 54 -0.82 -3.97 -12.64
C ASP A 54 -1.97 -4.96 -12.86
N LEU A 55 -3.13 -4.75 -12.26
CA LEU A 55 -4.33 -5.58 -12.40
C LEU A 55 -5.32 -5.04 -13.43
N LEU A 56 -5.18 -3.79 -13.86
CA LEU A 56 -6.11 -3.13 -14.77
C LEU A 56 -5.84 -3.50 -16.23
N GLU A 57 -6.91 -3.81 -16.97
CA GLU A 57 -6.85 -4.09 -18.41
C GLU A 57 -6.42 -2.86 -19.21
N GLU A 58 -6.83 -1.67 -18.77
CA GLU A 58 -6.44 -0.38 -19.36
C GLU A 58 -4.93 -0.09 -19.26
N ALA A 59 -4.26 -0.73 -18.30
CA ALA A 59 -2.80 -0.72 -18.16
C ALA A 59 -2.16 -2.07 -18.58
N GLY A 60 -2.83 -2.81 -19.47
CA GLY A 60 -2.48 -4.19 -19.86
C GLY A 60 -1.08 -4.36 -20.44
N GLY A 61 -0.46 -3.30 -20.93
CA GLY A 61 0.94 -3.30 -21.36
C GLY A 61 1.95 -3.63 -20.26
N LEU A 62 1.59 -3.44 -18.98
CA LEU A 62 2.45 -3.78 -17.84
C LEU A 62 2.57 -5.29 -17.62
N ALA A 63 1.56 -6.07 -18.03
CA ALA A 63 1.54 -7.53 -17.90
C ALA A 63 2.01 -8.24 -19.18
N ALA A 64 2.34 -7.51 -20.24
CA ALA A 64 2.79 -8.09 -21.50
C ALA A 64 4.23 -8.65 -21.39
N PRO A 65 4.55 -9.74 -22.08
CA PRO A 65 5.92 -10.29 -22.11
C PRO A 65 6.96 -9.31 -22.68
N ASP A 66 6.55 -8.46 -23.64
CA ASP A 66 7.34 -7.34 -24.17
C ASP A 66 6.73 -6.04 -23.59
N PRO A 67 7.28 -5.53 -22.48
CA PRO A 67 6.71 -4.36 -21.82
C PRO A 67 6.79 -3.13 -22.73
N LEU A 68 5.76 -2.30 -22.65
CA LEU A 68 5.76 -0.99 -23.29
C LEU A 68 6.96 -0.16 -22.82
N ASP A 69 7.41 0.77 -23.65
CA ASP A 69 8.34 1.78 -23.16
C ASP A 69 7.74 2.55 -21.97
N ALA A 70 8.61 3.04 -21.09
CA ALA A 70 8.21 3.63 -19.82
C ALA A 70 7.24 4.81 -19.99
N ALA A 71 7.36 5.61 -21.03
CA ALA A 71 6.51 6.78 -21.26
C ALA A 71 5.09 6.34 -21.67
N THR A 72 4.97 5.36 -22.57
CA THR A 72 3.66 4.80 -22.98
C THR A 72 2.97 4.11 -21.81
N ALA A 73 3.71 3.30 -21.02
CA ALA A 73 3.18 2.65 -19.83
C ALA A 73 2.73 3.69 -18.78
N ALA A 74 3.53 4.74 -18.55
CA ALA A 74 3.17 5.82 -17.63
C ALA A 74 1.91 6.56 -18.08
N ALA A 75 1.74 6.81 -19.38
CA ALA A 75 0.52 7.45 -19.90
C ALA A 75 -0.74 6.62 -19.59
N GLN A 76 -0.68 5.28 -19.71
CA GLN A 76 -1.77 4.39 -19.33
C GLN A 76 -2.06 4.44 -17.83
N VAL A 77 -1.03 4.43 -16.98
CA VAL A 77 -1.18 4.55 -15.52
C VAL A 77 -1.83 5.87 -15.14
N LEU A 78 -1.39 6.98 -15.74
CA LEU A 78 -1.95 8.31 -15.50
C LEU A 78 -3.42 8.40 -15.95
N GLU A 79 -3.78 7.75 -17.06
CA GLU A 79 -5.17 7.69 -17.51
C GLU A 79 -6.05 6.91 -16.54
N CYS A 80 -5.56 5.78 -16.01
CA CYS A 80 -6.26 5.02 -14.98
C CYS A 80 -6.46 5.86 -13.71
N LEU A 81 -5.42 6.56 -13.27
CA LEU A 81 -5.48 7.42 -12.07
C LEU A 81 -6.46 8.60 -12.28
N ARG A 82 -6.41 9.26 -13.44
CA ARG A 82 -7.35 10.33 -13.82
C ARG A 82 -8.78 9.82 -13.80
N GLY A 83 -9.01 8.69 -14.45
CA GLY A 83 -10.32 8.09 -14.54
C GLY A 83 -10.89 7.69 -13.19
N LEU A 84 -10.07 7.19 -12.25
CA LEU A 84 -10.52 6.95 -10.88
C LEU A 84 -10.89 8.26 -10.19
N GLY A 85 -10.04 9.28 -10.28
CA GLY A 85 -10.27 10.60 -9.66
C GLY A 85 -11.54 11.30 -10.18
N GLU A 86 -11.85 11.22 -11.48
CA GLU A 86 -13.06 11.77 -12.05
C GLU A 86 -14.34 11.08 -11.53
N ALA A 87 -14.29 9.77 -11.35
CA ALA A 87 -15.42 9.05 -10.75
C ALA A 87 -15.64 9.43 -9.29
N ILE A 88 -14.53 9.63 -8.56
CA ILE A 88 -14.54 10.13 -7.18
C ILE A 88 -15.19 11.53 -7.10
N ALA A 89 -14.93 12.40 -8.08
CA ALA A 89 -15.44 13.76 -8.12
C ALA A 89 -16.89 13.89 -8.65
N ALA A 90 -17.33 13.01 -9.56
CA ALA A 90 -18.58 13.15 -10.31
C ALA A 90 -19.84 12.79 -9.50
N ASP A 91 -19.71 12.01 -8.44
CA ASP A 91 -20.87 11.45 -7.73
C ASP A 91 -21.49 12.39 -6.67
N GLY A 92 -20.96 13.60 -6.49
CA GLY A 92 -21.54 14.58 -5.57
C GLY A 92 -21.68 14.12 -4.11
N ALA A 93 -21.20 12.92 -3.82
CA ALA A 93 -21.17 12.38 -2.48
C ALA A 93 -19.88 12.81 -1.79
N ASP A 94 -19.99 13.64 -0.76
CA ASP A 94 -18.88 14.10 0.10
C ASP A 94 -18.00 12.96 0.65
N ALA A 95 -18.47 11.72 0.58
CA ALA A 95 -17.82 10.55 1.15
C ALA A 95 -16.59 10.04 0.38
N ILE A 96 -16.57 10.16 -0.96
CA ILE A 96 -15.45 9.69 -1.79
C ILE A 96 -14.49 10.84 -2.08
N ALA A 97 -15.02 12.07 -2.16
CA ALA A 97 -14.20 13.27 -2.30
C ALA A 97 -13.21 13.36 -1.13
N GLY A 98 -11.93 13.11 -1.42
CA GLY A 98 -10.86 13.17 -0.42
C GLY A 98 -10.37 11.82 0.12
N ALA A 99 -10.86 10.67 -0.38
CA ALA A 99 -10.23 9.38 -0.06
C ALA A 99 -8.82 9.34 -0.67
N PRO A 100 -7.75 9.22 0.15
CA PRO A 100 -6.39 9.20 -0.38
C PRO A 100 -6.14 7.94 -1.21
N VAL A 101 -5.42 8.11 -2.31
CA VAL A 101 -5.03 7.00 -3.19
C VAL A 101 -3.56 6.66 -2.95
N LEU A 102 -3.27 5.38 -2.69
CA LEU A 102 -1.96 4.77 -2.81
C LEU A 102 -1.84 4.17 -4.22
N LEU A 103 -0.94 4.69 -5.03
CA LEU A 103 -0.68 4.16 -6.38
C LEU A 103 0.33 3.01 -6.31
N THR A 104 -0.06 1.83 -6.77
CA THR A 104 0.76 0.62 -6.71
C THR A 104 0.87 -0.06 -8.06
N CYS A 105 2.10 -0.25 -8.55
CA CYS A 105 2.45 -1.15 -9.65
C CYS A 105 3.23 -2.33 -9.08
N ARG A 106 2.55 -3.45 -8.82
CA ARG A 106 3.18 -4.65 -8.26
C ARG A 106 3.76 -5.53 -9.35
N THR A 107 5.07 -5.83 -9.25
CA THR A 107 5.74 -6.71 -10.21
C THR A 107 5.44 -8.18 -9.94
N ALA A 108 5.63 -9.01 -10.98
CA ALA A 108 5.47 -10.46 -10.87
C ALA A 108 6.44 -11.09 -9.87
N ALA A 109 7.61 -10.50 -9.66
CA ALA A 109 8.58 -10.97 -8.67
C ALA A 109 8.09 -10.81 -7.23
N GLU A 110 7.19 -9.85 -6.97
CA GLU A 110 6.55 -9.64 -5.67
C GLU A 110 5.03 -9.95 -5.71
N GLY A 111 4.62 -10.93 -6.53
CA GLY A 111 3.27 -11.48 -6.56
C GLY A 111 2.23 -10.66 -7.29
N GLY A 112 2.63 -9.65 -8.07
CA GLY A 112 1.77 -8.88 -8.97
C GLY A 112 1.73 -9.43 -10.39
N ARG A 113 1.32 -8.58 -11.35
CA ARG A 113 1.22 -8.95 -12.77
C ARG A 113 2.19 -8.21 -13.66
N ALA A 114 2.81 -7.11 -13.21
CA ALA A 114 3.70 -6.34 -14.04
C ALA A 114 4.99 -7.12 -14.35
N GLN A 115 5.28 -7.32 -15.64
CA GLN A 115 6.44 -8.03 -16.15
C GLN A 115 7.57 -7.03 -16.44
N LEU A 116 8.11 -6.44 -15.37
CA LEU A 116 9.13 -5.38 -15.46
C LEU A 116 10.42 -5.84 -14.77
N ASP A 117 11.56 -5.60 -15.44
CA ASP A 117 12.86 -5.64 -14.78
C ASP A 117 13.09 -4.37 -13.92
N ASP A 118 14.19 -4.34 -13.18
CA ASP A 118 14.46 -3.25 -12.22
C ASP A 118 14.59 -1.88 -12.92
N ALA A 119 15.24 -1.85 -14.10
CA ALA A 119 15.44 -0.63 -14.87
C ALA A 119 14.11 -0.09 -15.42
N SER A 120 13.29 -0.96 -16.02
CA SER A 120 11.98 -0.62 -16.57
C SER A 120 10.99 -0.21 -15.46
N TYR A 121 11.03 -0.88 -14.30
CA TYR A 121 10.22 -0.53 -13.16
C TYR A 121 10.54 0.88 -12.64
N GLY A 122 11.82 1.17 -12.39
CA GLY A 122 12.25 2.50 -11.96
C GLY A 122 11.99 3.59 -13.01
N ALA A 123 12.14 3.29 -14.31
CA ALA A 123 11.80 4.22 -15.38
C ALA A 123 10.30 4.51 -15.44
N LEU A 124 9.45 3.49 -15.29
CA LEU A 124 8.00 3.65 -15.22
C LEU A 124 7.58 4.60 -14.09
N LEU A 125 8.04 4.34 -12.85
CA LEU A 125 7.65 5.16 -11.71
C LEU A 125 8.06 6.62 -11.88
N ARG A 126 9.29 6.87 -12.36
CA ARG A 126 9.75 8.23 -12.62
C ARG A 126 8.95 8.91 -13.74
N SER A 127 8.63 8.19 -14.83
CA SER A 127 7.79 8.74 -15.90
C SER A 127 6.36 9.04 -15.44
N VAL A 128 5.80 8.26 -14.52
CA VAL A 128 4.52 8.56 -13.88
C VAL A 128 4.61 9.84 -13.05
N LEU A 129 5.67 9.99 -12.23
CA LEU A 129 5.90 11.19 -11.43
C LEU A 129 6.11 12.44 -12.31
N ASP A 130 6.86 12.32 -13.41
CA ASP A 130 7.01 13.40 -14.41
C ASP A 130 5.64 13.84 -14.94
N GLY A 131 4.76 12.90 -15.29
CA GLY A 131 3.42 13.20 -15.78
C GLY A 131 2.48 13.79 -14.72
N LEU A 132 2.75 13.55 -13.43
CA LEU A 132 2.00 14.15 -12.31
C LEU A 132 2.46 15.57 -11.96
N ALA A 133 3.59 16.03 -12.47
CA ALA A 133 4.13 17.36 -12.15
C ALA A 133 3.16 18.50 -12.51
N ASP A 134 2.45 18.36 -13.63
CA ASP A 134 1.47 19.34 -14.10
C ASP A 134 0.07 19.18 -13.48
N TRP A 135 -0.14 18.16 -12.63
CA TRP A 135 -1.43 17.98 -11.96
C TRP A 135 -1.54 18.87 -10.74
N ALA A 136 -2.76 19.37 -10.48
CA ALA A 136 -3.05 20.05 -9.23
C ALA A 136 -2.80 19.12 -8.04
N PRO A 137 -2.18 19.59 -6.95
CA PRO A 137 -1.77 18.75 -5.81
C PRO A 137 -2.89 17.85 -5.26
N GLU A 138 -4.11 18.36 -5.20
CA GLU A 138 -5.29 17.64 -4.71
C GLU A 138 -5.77 16.49 -5.63
N ARG A 139 -5.25 16.43 -6.86
CA ARG A 139 -5.52 15.36 -7.83
C ARG A 139 -4.44 14.31 -7.89
N ARG A 140 -3.31 14.56 -7.24
CA ARG A 140 -2.20 13.61 -7.17
C ARG A 140 -2.54 12.46 -6.20
N PRO A 141 -1.97 11.27 -6.37
CA PRO A 141 -2.04 10.23 -5.34
C PRO A 141 -1.40 10.75 -4.06
N ALA A 142 -1.91 10.33 -2.91
CA ALA A 142 -1.31 10.68 -1.62
C ALA A 142 0.03 9.99 -1.40
N ALA A 143 0.18 8.78 -1.95
CA ALA A 143 1.42 8.02 -1.89
C ALA A 143 1.61 7.14 -3.13
N ILE A 144 2.88 6.75 -3.37
CA ILE A 144 3.29 5.76 -4.37
C ILE A 144 4.01 4.60 -3.70
N ASP A 145 3.67 3.35 -4.09
CA ASP A 145 4.35 2.13 -3.61
C ASP A 145 5.60 1.85 -4.46
N VAL A 146 6.72 1.57 -3.80
CA VAL A 146 8.01 1.28 -4.43
C VAL A 146 8.61 0.02 -3.84
N GLU A 147 8.83 -1.00 -4.66
CA GLU A 147 9.49 -2.25 -4.24
C GLU A 147 10.96 -1.99 -3.92
N VAL A 148 11.37 -2.15 -2.65
CA VAL A 148 12.71 -1.81 -2.18
C VAL A 148 13.83 -2.61 -2.86
N GLN A 149 13.51 -3.80 -3.37
CA GLN A 149 14.48 -4.66 -4.05
C GLN A 149 14.80 -4.24 -5.50
N ARG A 150 14.17 -3.17 -6.01
CA ARG A 150 14.35 -2.68 -7.38
C ARG A 150 15.39 -1.58 -7.53
N ASP A 151 16.14 -1.27 -6.48
CA ASP A 151 17.26 -0.31 -6.45
C ASP A 151 16.93 1.09 -7.00
N CYS A 152 15.66 1.49 -7.03
CA CYS A 152 15.22 2.80 -7.52
C CYS A 152 14.64 3.70 -6.42
N LEU A 153 14.55 3.20 -5.17
CA LEU A 153 13.83 3.87 -4.08
C LEU A 153 14.35 5.30 -3.82
N PRO A 154 15.66 5.57 -3.69
CA PRO A 154 16.14 6.93 -3.39
C PRO A 154 15.73 7.96 -4.46
N GLN A 155 15.86 7.59 -5.74
CA GLN A 155 15.53 8.47 -6.87
C GLN A 155 14.03 8.74 -6.96
N VAL A 156 13.20 7.72 -6.70
CA VAL A 156 11.74 7.87 -6.68
C VAL A 156 11.31 8.71 -5.48
N CYS A 157 11.91 8.54 -4.30
CA CYS A 157 11.65 9.36 -3.11
C CYS A 157 11.94 10.84 -3.39
N GLU A 158 13.12 11.17 -3.94
CA GLU A 158 13.49 12.55 -4.25
C GLU A 158 12.44 13.21 -5.17
N GLN A 159 12.03 12.52 -6.22
CA GLN A 159 11.06 13.05 -7.19
C GLN A 159 9.65 13.15 -6.60
N ALA A 160 9.18 12.13 -5.89
CA ALA A 160 7.86 12.09 -5.27
C ALA A 160 7.69 13.18 -4.21
N HIS A 161 8.69 13.36 -3.33
CA HIS A 161 8.70 14.42 -2.33
C HIS A 161 8.68 15.81 -2.94
N GLY A 162 9.36 16.02 -4.09
CA GLY A 162 9.27 17.26 -4.86
C GLY A 162 7.85 17.59 -5.33
N LEU A 163 6.97 16.60 -5.40
CA LEU A 163 5.56 16.73 -5.77
C LEU A 163 4.60 16.71 -4.58
N GLY A 164 5.11 16.52 -3.35
CA GLY A 164 4.28 16.34 -2.15
C GLY A 164 3.56 14.98 -2.10
N ILE A 165 4.15 13.94 -2.71
CA ILE A 165 3.65 12.57 -2.73
C ILE A 165 4.54 11.75 -1.78
N ASP A 166 3.93 11.08 -0.80
CA ASP A 166 4.66 10.20 0.11
C ASP A 166 5.05 8.88 -0.58
N VAL A 167 6.08 8.21 -0.06
CA VAL A 167 6.56 6.94 -0.60
C VAL A 167 6.37 5.81 0.41
N VAL A 168 5.62 4.78 0.00
CA VAL A 168 5.54 3.50 0.70
C VAL A 168 6.57 2.57 0.10
N ALA A 169 7.69 2.34 0.79
CA ALA A 169 8.61 1.29 0.36
C ALA A 169 8.05 -0.08 0.77
N SER A 170 8.05 -1.03 -0.15
CA SER A 170 7.44 -2.35 0.06
C SER A 170 8.41 -3.50 -0.20
N PHE A 171 8.17 -4.60 0.52
CA PHE A 171 8.83 -5.88 0.37
C PHE A 171 7.82 -7.01 0.55
N HIS A 172 7.78 -7.96 -0.38
CA HIS A 172 6.91 -9.13 -0.31
C HIS A 172 7.71 -10.41 -0.51
N ASP A 173 7.53 -11.36 0.41
CA ASP A 173 8.05 -12.73 0.27
C ASP A 173 6.89 -13.72 0.35
N PHE A 174 6.57 -14.38 -0.76
CA PHE A 174 5.46 -15.33 -0.88
C PHE A 174 5.86 -16.76 -0.54
N GLU A 175 7.11 -17.01 -0.17
CA GLU A 175 7.63 -18.35 0.11
C GLU A 175 7.88 -18.57 1.61
N ALA A 176 8.35 -17.52 2.31
CA ALA A 176 8.79 -17.64 3.69
C ALA A 176 8.60 -16.37 4.52
N THR A 177 8.81 -16.49 5.82
CA THR A 177 9.10 -15.37 6.74
C THR A 177 10.60 -15.36 6.98
N PRO A 178 11.36 -14.42 6.42
CA PRO A 178 12.80 -14.31 6.62
C PRO A 178 13.21 -14.21 8.11
N ALA A 179 14.49 -14.38 8.40
CA ALA A 179 15.01 -14.20 9.76
C ALA A 179 14.77 -12.76 10.25
N ASP A 180 14.67 -12.57 11.58
CA ASP A 180 14.35 -11.25 12.17
C ASP A 180 15.34 -10.18 11.72
N GLU A 181 16.63 -10.53 11.70
CA GLU A 181 17.72 -9.62 11.31
C GLU A 181 17.58 -9.16 9.84
N VAL A 182 17.09 -10.05 8.96
CA VAL A 182 16.84 -9.72 7.55
C VAL A 182 15.65 -8.76 7.43
N LEU A 183 14.55 -9.03 8.15
CA LEU A 183 13.38 -8.16 8.17
C LEU A 183 13.71 -6.77 8.75
N GLU A 184 14.49 -6.72 9.84
CA GLU A 184 14.93 -5.48 10.45
C GLU A 184 15.84 -4.67 9.51
N GLU A 185 16.78 -5.32 8.80
CA GLU A 185 17.63 -4.64 7.81
C GLU A 185 16.84 -4.13 6.61
N VAL A 186 15.86 -4.89 6.11
CA VAL A 186 14.96 -4.44 5.02
C VAL A 186 14.18 -3.20 5.45
N LEU A 187 13.58 -3.20 6.64
CA LEU A 187 12.88 -2.04 7.18
C LEU A 187 13.82 -0.83 7.38
N ALA A 188 15.02 -1.08 7.91
CA ALA A 188 16.03 -0.04 8.10
C ALA A 188 16.53 0.53 6.76
N ARG A 189 16.70 -0.29 5.73
CA ARG A 189 17.01 0.13 4.37
C ARG A 189 15.92 1.06 3.81
N MET A 190 14.65 0.67 3.92
CA MET A 190 13.52 1.50 3.46
C MET A 190 13.56 2.91 4.09
N ALA A 191 13.75 2.99 5.39
CA ALA A 191 13.83 4.27 6.10
C ALA A 191 15.07 5.10 5.69
N ARG A 192 16.24 4.47 5.58
CA ARG A 192 17.48 5.14 5.15
C ARG A 192 17.42 5.66 3.73
N GLU A 193 16.71 4.97 2.84
CA GLU A 193 16.57 5.33 1.43
C GLU A 193 15.44 6.34 1.19
N GLY A 194 14.75 6.82 2.24
CA GLY A 194 13.86 7.96 2.19
C GLY A 194 12.37 7.64 2.17
N ALA A 195 11.97 6.39 2.42
CA ALA A 195 10.56 6.04 2.50
C ALA A 195 9.85 6.75 3.66
N ASP A 196 8.60 7.13 3.46
CA ASP A 196 7.73 7.71 4.48
C ASP A 196 6.98 6.64 5.27
N LEU A 197 6.76 5.47 4.67
CA LEU A 197 6.20 4.29 5.32
C LEU A 197 6.93 3.03 4.84
N ALA A 198 7.37 2.18 5.78
CA ALA A 198 8.00 0.90 5.47
C ALA A 198 6.99 -0.25 5.57
N LYS A 199 6.82 -1.01 4.47
CA LYS A 199 5.80 -2.07 4.36
C LYS A 199 6.45 -3.42 4.07
N ILE A 200 6.15 -4.42 4.91
CA ILE A 200 6.55 -5.81 4.67
C ILE A 200 5.33 -6.74 4.72
N ALA A 201 5.29 -7.69 3.79
CA ALA A 201 4.29 -8.76 3.77
C ALA A 201 4.98 -10.09 3.44
N VAL A 202 4.91 -11.06 4.35
CA VAL A 202 5.68 -12.30 4.27
C VAL A 202 4.81 -13.52 4.49
N TRP A 203 5.23 -14.67 3.98
CA TRP A 203 4.49 -15.92 4.10
C TRP A 203 4.91 -16.71 5.34
N PRO A 204 4.01 -16.98 6.29
CA PRO A 204 4.31 -17.80 7.46
C PRO A 204 4.19 -19.30 7.12
N THR A 205 5.13 -20.09 7.57
CA THR A 205 5.06 -21.56 7.54
C THR A 205 4.62 -22.13 8.89
N SER A 206 4.64 -21.31 9.94
CA SER A 206 4.27 -21.67 11.30
C SER A 206 3.69 -20.49 12.09
N ALA A 207 3.01 -20.77 13.20
CA ALA A 207 2.57 -19.72 14.13
C ALA A 207 3.77 -18.96 14.74
N HIS A 208 4.94 -19.59 14.82
CA HIS A 208 6.17 -18.95 15.28
C HIS A 208 6.60 -17.84 14.33
N ASP A 209 6.48 -18.02 13.01
CA ASP A 209 6.79 -16.99 12.02
C ASP A 209 5.91 -15.76 12.18
N VAL A 210 4.61 -15.98 12.45
CA VAL A 210 3.68 -14.88 12.73
C VAL A 210 4.10 -14.10 13.99
N ALA A 211 4.46 -14.80 15.06
CA ALA A 211 4.91 -14.19 16.31
C ALA A 211 6.22 -13.41 16.12
N ARG A 212 7.16 -13.94 15.32
CA ARG A 212 8.42 -13.26 14.99
C ARG A 212 8.14 -11.96 14.24
N LEU A 213 7.33 -11.99 13.18
CA LEU A 213 6.96 -10.80 12.43
C LEU A 213 6.31 -9.73 13.31
N LEU A 214 5.37 -10.12 14.18
CA LEU A 214 4.76 -9.19 15.15
C LEU A 214 5.81 -8.60 16.09
N GLY A 215 6.77 -9.42 16.56
CA GLY A 215 7.89 -8.95 17.37
C GLY A 215 8.79 -7.96 16.64
N VAL A 216 9.14 -8.21 15.37
CA VAL A 216 9.89 -7.27 14.51
C VAL A 216 9.11 -5.95 14.37
N CYS A 217 7.82 -6.00 14.08
CA CYS A 217 6.99 -4.81 13.96
C CYS A 217 6.99 -3.99 15.26
N ALA A 218 6.81 -4.65 16.41
CA ALA A 218 6.83 -3.99 17.72
C ALA A 218 8.18 -3.30 18.00
N ARG A 219 9.30 -3.97 17.72
CA ARG A 219 10.65 -3.38 17.89
C ARG A 219 10.85 -2.18 16.95
N ALA A 220 10.47 -2.31 15.69
CA ALA A 220 10.61 -1.25 14.70
C ALA A 220 9.79 0.00 15.05
N THR A 221 8.63 -0.16 15.69
CA THR A 221 7.73 0.94 16.06
C THR A 221 7.91 1.46 17.49
N ALA A 222 8.56 0.71 18.38
CA ALA A 222 8.77 1.09 19.80
C ALA A 222 9.66 2.34 19.99
N GLY A 223 10.43 2.71 19.00
CA GLY A 223 11.56 3.63 19.14
C GLY A 223 11.27 5.11 19.32
N ALA A 224 10.03 5.56 19.25
CA ALA A 224 9.69 6.93 19.66
C ALA A 224 9.88 7.16 21.18
N ARG A 225 9.89 6.08 21.99
CA ARG A 225 10.16 6.12 23.43
C ARG A 225 11.60 5.77 23.81
N GLU A 226 12.33 5.01 22.98
CA GLU A 226 13.61 4.38 23.37
C GLU A 226 14.82 4.70 22.48
N ARG A 227 14.76 5.65 21.55
CA ARG A 227 15.82 5.98 20.57
C ARG A 227 16.20 4.85 19.58
N SER A 228 15.41 3.79 19.48
CA SER A 228 15.71 2.59 18.68
C SER A 228 14.79 2.33 17.49
N GLY A 229 13.75 3.14 17.29
CA GLY A 229 12.81 2.95 16.18
C GLY A 229 13.30 3.51 14.84
N LEU A 230 12.67 3.04 13.78
CA LEU A 230 13.01 3.40 12.40
C LEU A 230 12.78 4.88 12.05
N GLY A 231 12.00 5.60 12.84
CA GLY A 231 11.65 7.00 12.55
C GLY A 231 10.54 7.17 11.51
N VAL A 232 10.06 6.08 10.91
CA VAL A 232 8.94 6.05 9.97
C VAL A 232 7.88 5.03 10.42
N PRO A 233 6.59 5.22 10.09
CA PRO A 233 5.56 4.22 10.31
C PRO A 233 5.86 2.90 9.61
N VAL A 234 5.43 1.79 10.20
CA VAL A 234 5.61 0.44 9.65
C VAL A 234 4.25 -0.20 9.37
N ALA A 235 4.14 -0.89 8.24
CA ALA A 235 3.02 -1.78 7.93
C ALA A 235 3.56 -3.21 7.79
N ALA A 236 3.28 -4.08 8.76
CA ALA A 236 3.78 -5.44 8.77
C ALA A 236 2.63 -6.45 8.75
N MET A 237 2.64 -7.35 7.76
CA MET A 237 1.58 -8.34 7.56
C MET A 237 2.15 -9.72 7.30
N SER A 238 1.63 -10.70 8.02
CA SER A 238 1.81 -12.11 7.73
C SER A 238 0.66 -12.57 6.81
N MET A 239 0.99 -13.22 5.71
CA MET A 239 0.02 -13.62 4.68
C MET A 239 -0.71 -14.91 5.04
N GLY A 240 -1.75 -15.25 4.26
CA GLY A 240 -2.54 -16.47 4.45
C GLY A 240 -3.41 -16.45 5.72
N ALA A 241 -4.19 -17.52 5.89
CA ALA A 241 -5.11 -17.65 7.03
C ALA A 241 -4.36 -17.67 8.38
N LEU A 242 -3.19 -18.30 8.42
CA LEU A 242 -2.36 -18.37 9.64
C LEU A 242 -1.89 -16.98 10.08
N GLY A 243 -1.62 -16.09 9.13
CA GLY A 243 -1.14 -14.74 9.36
C GLY A 243 -2.24 -13.70 9.61
N ALA A 244 -3.52 -14.05 9.47
CA ALA A 244 -4.64 -13.10 9.53
C ALA A 244 -4.66 -12.24 10.80
N VAL A 245 -4.21 -12.79 11.93
CA VAL A 245 -4.12 -12.07 13.22
C VAL A 245 -3.22 -10.82 13.11
N SER A 246 -2.17 -10.83 12.28
CA SER A 246 -1.27 -9.68 12.13
C SER A 246 -1.98 -8.43 11.58
N ARG A 247 -3.09 -8.61 10.88
CA ARG A 247 -3.89 -7.52 10.29
C ARG A 247 -4.76 -6.79 11.30
N VAL A 248 -5.00 -7.38 12.45
CA VAL A 248 -5.90 -6.88 13.50
C VAL A 248 -5.21 -6.82 14.87
N ALA A 249 -3.91 -6.68 14.90
CA ALA A 249 -3.08 -6.67 16.12
C ALA A 249 -2.47 -5.28 16.38
N PRO A 250 -3.27 -4.25 16.77
CA PRO A 250 -2.80 -2.87 16.92
C PRO A 250 -1.70 -2.70 17.97
N ALA A 251 -1.67 -3.58 18.98
CA ALA A 251 -0.68 -3.56 20.05
C ALA A 251 0.78 -3.70 19.55
N PHE A 252 0.98 -4.23 18.34
CA PHE A 252 2.31 -4.39 17.75
C PHE A 252 2.73 -3.22 16.86
N GLY A 253 1.93 -2.16 16.77
CA GLY A 253 2.32 -0.87 16.21
C GLY A 253 2.23 -0.75 14.68
N SER A 254 1.62 -1.70 13.95
CA SER A 254 1.40 -1.54 12.51
C SER A 254 0.53 -0.31 12.23
N ALA A 255 1.01 0.57 11.34
CA ALA A 255 0.35 1.84 11.01
C ALA A 255 -0.75 1.69 9.95
N LEU A 256 -0.64 0.66 9.09
CA LEU A 256 -1.54 0.40 7.98
C LEU A 256 -1.84 -1.08 7.89
N THR A 257 -3.08 -1.45 7.63
CA THR A 257 -3.51 -2.81 7.34
C THR A 257 -4.36 -2.83 6.08
N PHE A 258 -4.48 -4.01 5.45
CA PHE A 258 -5.20 -4.18 4.19
C PHE A 258 -6.39 -5.12 4.39
N ALA A 259 -7.55 -4.68 3.92
CA ALA A 259 -8.80 -5.41 3.97
C ALA A 259 -9.41 -5.57 2.57
N VAL A 260 -10.45 -6.36 2.45
CA VAL A 260 -11.25 -6.51 1.24
C VAL A 260 -12.66 -6.01 1.45
N VAL A 261 -13.28 -5.57 0.35
CA VAL A 261 -14.73 -5.33 0.29
C VAL A 261 -15.35 -6.44 -0.54
N PRO A 262 -16.29 -7.21 0.01
CA PRO A 262 -17.07 -8.16 -0.77
C PRO A 262 -17.89 -7.45 -1.85
N ASP A 263 -18.01 -8.07 -3.01
CA ASP A 263 -18.93 -7.63 -4.06
C ASP A 263 -20.41 -7.89 -3.66
N GLU A 264 -21.33 -7.55 -4.56
CA GLU A 264 -22.79 -7.75 -4.34
C GLU A 264 -23.17 -9.22 -4.15
N GLN A 265 -22.34 -10.15 -4.61
CA GLN A 265 -22.48 -11.59 -4.44
C GLN A 265 -21.82 -12.12 -3.16
N GLY A 266 -21.24 -11.23 -2.35
CA GLY A 266 -20.50 -11.59 -1.13
C GLY A 266 -19.12 -12.20 -1.39
N GLN A 267 -18.60 -12.14 -2.63
CA GLN A 267 -17.28 -12.60 -2.99
C GLN A 267 -16.25 -11.49 -2.80
N ALA A 268 -15.18 -11.79 -2.10
CA ALA A 268 -14.08 -10.85 -1.89
C ALA A 268 -12.88 -11.25 -2.75
N ARG A 269 -12.47 -10.36 -3.66
CA ARG A 269 -11.26 -10.54 -4.45
C ARG A 269 -10.08 -9.90 -3.72
N ALA A 270 -9.35 -10.71 -2.97
CA ALA A 270 -8.17 -10.27 -2.22
C ALA A 270 -6.99 -9.96 -3.15
N SER A 271 -6.25 -8.89 -2.88
CA SER A 271 -4.98 -8.57 -3.54
C SER A 271 -3.80 -9.36 -2.98
N ALA A 272 -3.95 -9.91 -1.77
CA ALA A 272 -3.00 -10.78 -1.11
C ALA A 272 -3.73 -11.82 -0.24
N PRO A 273 -3.17 -13.03 -0.07
CA PRO A 273 -3.77 -14.07 0.76
C PRO A 273 -4.02 -13.64 2.21
N GLY A 274 -5.15 -14.05 2.79
CA GLY A 274 -5.46 -13.81 4.21
C GLY A 274 -6.02 -12.43 4.53
N GLN A 275 -6.38 -11.62 3.54
CA GLN A 275 -7.14 -10.40 3.78
C GLN A 275 -8.55 -10.73 4.31
N LEU A 276 -8.98 -9.96 5.30
CA LEU A 276 -10.29 -10.09 5.93
C LEU A 276 -11.26 -9.02 5.38
N PRO A 277 -12.59 -9.26 5.45
CA PRO A 277 -13.58 -8.23 5.15
C PRO A 277 -13.36 -6.99 6.02
N ILE A 278 -13.54 -5.81 5.43
CA ILE A 278 -13.26 -4.55 6.12
C ILE A 278 -14.07 -4.36 7.39
N GLN A 279 -15.34 -4.81 7.41
CA GLN A 279 -16.20 -4.72 8.59
C GLN A 279 -15.64 -5.56 9.76
N ASP A 280 -15.09 -6.74 9.45
CA ASP A 280 -14.48 -7.61 10.46
C ASP A 280 -13.16 -7.01 10.98
N VAL A 281 -12.35 -6.45 10.10
CA VAL A 281 -11.12 -5.73 10.49
C VAL A 281 -11.47 -4.57 11.42
N ARG A 282 -12.42 -3.70 11.04
CA ARG A 282 -12.85 -2.57 11.84
C ARG A 282 -13.37 -3.01 13.21
N ARG A 283 -14.25 -4.02 13.24
CA ARG A 283 -14.77 -4.55 14.49
C ARG A 283 -13.69 -5.09 15.41
N CYS A 284 -12.73 -5.86 14.86
CA CYS A 284 -11.61 -6.37 15.66
C CYS A 284 -10.75 -5.23 16.21
N LEU A 285 -10.41 -4.22 15.40
CA LEU A 285 -9.62 -3.08 15.82
C LEU A 285 -10.32 -2.27 16.93
N GLU A 286 -11.64 -2.08 16.85
CA GLU A 286 -12.43 -1.43 17.89
C GLU A 286 -12.41 -2.21 19.21
N LEU A 287 -12.56 -3.53 19.15
CA LEU A 287 -12.55 -4.41 20.34
C LEU A 287 -11.16 -4.49 20.99
N LEU A 288 -10.10 -4.33 20.20
CA LEU A 288 -8.70 -4.40 20.64
C LEU A 288 -8.09 -3.01 20.92
N ARG A 289 -8.91 -1.98 20.86
CA ARG A 289 -8.51 -0.62 21.20
C ARG A 289 -8.16 -0.55 22.69
N ALA A 290 -6.88 -0.26 22.98
CA ALA A 290 -6.39 -0.12 24.34
C ALA A 290 -6.86 1.17 25.02
#